data_3792df546530b12026e72283e64ee4aa
#
_entry.id   3792df546530b12026e72283e64ee4aa
#
_cell.length_a   1.000
_cell.length_b   1.000
_cell.length_c   1.000
_cell.angle_alpha   90.00
_cell.angle_beta   90.00
_cell.angle_gamma   90.00
#
_symmetry.space_group_name_H-M   'P 1'
#
loop_
_entity.id
_entity.type
_entity.pdbx_description
1 polymer ?
#
loop_
_entity_poly.entity_id
_entity_poly.type
_entity_poly.pdbx_seq_one_letter_code
_entity_poly.pdbx_strand_id
1 'polypeptide(L)'
;MDFEKEIKNLAKEKIRSSAGGMPSETEADGRREIKEVMKIFLDITGLGIGIYNQGLANGRLSIYELTEELLTLFLNLHGKRLGFCLVAEGKFVVFLDEEQNQMVVLGKKRQSFGAGENVLTKARQLIRITFEKSDEGYVFKDNTGSRLDPEEIVLHIIKWAISV
;
A
#
# COMPACT_ATOMS: atom_id res chain seq x y z
N MET A 1 2.33 14.28 -37.71
CA MET A 1 1.92 13.24 -36.73
C MET A 1 2.22 13.73 -35.34
N ASP A 2 1.20 13.89 -34.54
CA ASP A 2 1.38 14.26 -33.12
C ASP A 2 1.51 12.98 -32.29
N PHE A 3 2.73 12.61 -31.96
CA PHE A 3 3.08 11.41 -31.19
C PHE A 3 2.35 11.36 -29.84
N GLU A 4 2.31 12.47 -29.13
CA GLU A 4 1.63 12.55 -27.84
C GLU A 4 0.13 12.27 -27.95
N LYS A 5 -0.52 12.80 -28.99
CA LYS A 5 -1.95 12.59 -29.24
C LYS A 5 -2.26 11.15 -29.58
N GLU A 6 -1.40 10.49 -30.35
CA GLU A 6 -1.57 9.07 -30.69
C GLU A 6 -1.42 8.17 -29.48
N ILE A 7 -0.44 8.43 -28.62
CA ILE A 7 -0.25 7.67 -27.37
C ILE A 7 -1.47 7.83 -26.45
N LYS A 8 -1.99 9.04 -26.31
CA LYS A 8 -3.20 9.29 -25.52
C LYS A 8 -4.41 8.54 -26.08
N ASN A 9 -4.56 8.47 -27.41
CA ASN A 9 -5.64 7.74 -28.05
C ASN A 9 -5.51 6.23 -27.82
N LEU A 10 -4.32 5.67 -27.90
CA LEU A 10 -4.07 4.26 -27.61
C LEU A 10 -4.41 3.91 -26.15
N ALA A 11 -4.05 4.76 -25.23
CA ALA A 11 -4.40 4.60 -23.82
C ALA A 11 -5.92 4.61 -23.60
N LYS A 12 -6.63 5.52 -24.26
CA LYS A 12 -8.11 5.58 -24.22
C LYS A 12 -8.76 4.34 -24.79
N GLU A 13 -8.27 3.81 -25.92
CA GLU A 13 -8.78 2.58 -26.51
C GLU A 13 -8.57 1.38 -25.58
N LYS A 14 -7.43 1.29 -24.95
CA LYS A 14 -7.13 0.22 -24.00
C LYS A 14 -8.03 0.29 -22.76
N ILE A 15 -8.31 1.49 -22.26
CA ILE A 15 -9.24 1.69 -21.15
C ILE A 15 -10.66 1.26 -21.57
N ARG A 16 -11.11 1.59 -22.78
CA ARG A 16 -12.42 1.17 -23.30
C ARG A 16 -12.51 -0.35 -23.48
N SER A 17 -11.46 -0.99 -23.97
CA SER A 17 -11.44 -2.44 -24.18
C SER A 17 -11.33 -3.23 -22.88
N SER A 18 -10.70 -2.67 -21.85
CA SER A 18 -10.63 -3.28 -20.51
C SER A 18 -11.86 -3.01 -19.66
N ALA A 19 -12.68 -2.02 -20.03
CA ALA A 19 -13.95 -1.69 -19.37
C ALA A 19 -15.11 -2.58 -19.86
N GLY A 20 -14.87 -3.88 -20.00
CA GLY A 20 -15.87 -4.86 -20.43
C GLY A 20 -16.93 -5.15 -19.36
N GLY A 21 -17.57 -4.13 -18.83
CA GLY A 21 -18.61 -4.19 -17.83
C GLY A 21 -18.42 -3.07 -16.81
N MET A 22 -19.49 -2.35 -16.52
CA MET A 22 -19.46 -1.43 -15.37
C MET A 22 -19.29 -2.26 -14.10
N PRO A 23 -18.34 -1.91 -13.20
CA PRO A 23 -18.29 -2.54 -11.90
C PRO A 23 -19.65 -2.34 -11.21
N SER A 24 -20.13 -3.36 -10.49
CA SER A 24 -21.33 -3.22 -9.69
C SER A 24 -21.12 -2.05 -8.70
N GLU A 25 -22.19 -1.36 -8.32
CA GLU A 25 -22.11 -0.26 -7.34
C GLU A 25 -21.39 -0.70 -6.06
N THR A 26 -21.57 -1.96 -5.65
CA THR A 26 -20.92 -2.55 -4.48
C THR A 26 -19.41 -2.64 -4.62
N GLU A 27 -18.89 -2.99 -5.79
CA GLU A 27 -17.44 -3.02 -6.06
C GLU A 27 -16.84 -1.62 -6.14
N ALA A 28 -17.56 -0.67 -6.71
CA ALA A 28 -17.14 0.73 -6.77
C ALA A 28 -17.07 1.35 -5.37
N ASP A 29 -18.03 1.07 -4.50
CA ASP A 29 -18.06 1.54 -3.11
C ASP A 29 -16.94 0.90 -2.27
N GLY A 30 -16.71 -0.40 -2.40
CA GLY A 30 -15.62 -1.10 -1.72
C GLY A 30 -14.25 -0.56 -2.12
N ARG A 31 -14.05 -0.20 -3.38
CA ARG A 31 -12.81 0.41 -3.86
C ARG A 31 -12.60 1.83 -3.35
N ARG A 32 -13.68 2.59 -3.21
CA ARG A 32 -13.62 3.93 -2.66
C ARG A 32 -13.18 3.90 -1.20
N GLU A 33 -13.72 2.98 -0.43
CA GLU A 33 -13.37 2.81 0.98
C GLU A 33 -11.91 2.41 1.16
N ILE A 34 -11.41 1.44 0.39
CA ILE A 34 -10.00 1.04 0.49
C ILE A 34 -9.05 2.18 0.09
N LYS A 35 -9.40 2.99 -0.89
CA LYS A 35 -8.62 4.18 -1.24
C LYS A 35 -8.56 5.19 -0.09
N GLU A 36 -9.68 5.44 0.56
CA GLU A 36 -9.75 6.34 1.70
C GLU A 36 -8.92 5.82 2.88
N VAL A 37 -9.04 4.53 3.18
CA VAL A 37 -8.27 3.88 4.24
C VAL A 37 -6.77 3.89 3.93
N MET A 38 -6.40 3.55 2.70
CA MET A 38 -5.00 3.57 2.29
C MET A 38 -4.40 4.98 2.41
N LYS A 39 -5.17 6.01 2.07
CA LYS A 39 -4.76 7.40 2.23
C LYS A 39 -4.58 7.78 3.70
N ILE A 40 -5.45 7.32 4.59
CA ILE A 40 -5.32 7.56 6.04
C ILE A 40 -3.96 7.03 6.52
N PHE A 41 -3.63 5.79 6.21
CA PHE A 41 -2.35 5.19 6.60
C PHE A 41 -1.15 5.85 5.92
N LEU A 42 -1.28 6.21 4.65
CA LEU A 42 -0.24 6.93 3.92
C LEU A 42 0.07 8.29 4.58
N ASP A 43 -0.97 9.04 4.92
CA ASP A 43 -0.83 10.37 5.53
C ASP A 43 -0.20 10.27 6.94
N ILE A 44 -0.65 9.34 7.77
CA ILE A 44 -0.09 9.12 9.11
C ILE A 44 1.37 8.67 9.01
N THR A 45 1.67 7.74 8.11
CA THR A 45 3.03 7.24 7.90
C THR A 45 3.94 8.35 7.39
N GLY A 46 3.47 9.14 6.42
CA GLY A 46 4.21 10.29 5.91
C GLY A 46 4.53 11.33 6.97
N LEU A 47 3.57 11.63 7.84
CA LEU A 47 3.79 12.53 8.98
C LEU A 47 4.83 11.97 9.95
N GLY A 48 4.72 10.70 10.30
CA GLY A 48 5.67 10.02 11.19
C GLY A 48 7.09 10.00 10.63
N ILE A 49 7.23 9.71 9.33
CA ILE A 49 8.51 9.74 8.62
C ILE A 49 9.09 11.15 8.62
N GLY A 50 8.28 12.16 8.34
CA GLY A 50 8.72 13.56 8.34
C GLY A 50 9.29 13.97 9.70
N ILE A 51 8.63 13.59 10.79
CA ILE A 51 9.10 13.87 12.14
C ILE A 51 10.39 13.09 12.44
N TYR A 52 10.41 11.80 12.12
CA TYR A 52 11.59 10.96 12.36
C TYR A 52 12.83 11.43 11.60
N ASN A 53 12.66 11.86 10.36
CA ASN A 53 13.77 12.29 9.51
C ASN A 53 14.36 13.66 9.88
N GLN A 54 13.67 14.42 10.72
CA GLN A 54 14.18 15.74 11.13
C GLN A 54 15.55 15.62 11.81
N GLY A 55 16.51 16.35 11.30
CA GLY A 55 17.86 16.36 11.84
C GLY A 55 18.71 15.14 11.49
N LEU A 56 18.19 14.15 10.77
CA LEU A 56 18.96 12.97 10.37
C LEU A 56 19.66 13.19 9.04
N ALA A 57 20.98 12.97 9.01
CA ALA A 57 21.78 12.95 7.80
C ALA A 57 21.75 11.57 7.11
N ASN A 58 21.74 10.50 7.90
CA ASN A 58 21.75 9.10 7.45
C ASN A 58 20.61 8.32 8.11
N GLY A 59 20.26 7.16 7.55
CA GLY A 59 19.23 6.30 8.10
C GLY A 59 17.81 6.84 7.97
N ARG A 60 17.61 7.74 7.01
CA ARG A 60 16.29 8.35 6.75
C ARG A 60 15.32 7.31 6.19
N LEU A 61 14.08 7.49 6.53
CA LEU A 61 12.99 6.69 5.97
C LEU A 61 12.43 7.36 4.72
N SER A 62 11.96 6.55 3.78
CA SER A 62 11.31 7.02 2.56
C SER A 62 9.97 6.30 2.38
N ILE A 63 9.03 6.96 1.73
CA ILE A 63 7.72 6.41 1.45
C ILE A 63 7.41 6.58 -0.04
N TYR A 64 6.83 5.55 -0.65
CA TYR A 64 6.48 5.53 -2.06
C TYR A 64 5.09 4.96 -2.25
N GLU A 65 4.23 5.67 -2.95
CA GLU A 65 2.98 5.10 -3.43
C GLU A 65 3.27 4.07 -4.50
N LEU A 66 2.60 2.93 -4.42
CA LEU A 66 2.74 1.86 -5.39
C LEU A 66 1.62 1.96 -6.41
N THR A 67 1.99 2.31 -7.63
CA THR A 67 1.05 2.32 -8.76
C THR A 67 0.73 0.88 -9.18
N GLU A 68 -0.36 0.70 -9.93
CA GLU A 68 -0.73 -0.61 -10.50
C GLU A 68 0.43 -1.23 -11.29
N GLU A 69 1.16 -0.41 -12.05
CA GLU A 69 2.32 -0.85 -12.82
C GLU A 69 3.45 -1.36 -11.93
N LEU A 70 3.77 -0.61 -10.87
CA LEU A 70 4.80 -1.00 -9.91
C LEU A 70 4.42 -2.27 -9.16
N LEU A 71 3.16 -2.43 -8.79
CA LEU A 71 2.65 -3.64 -8.15
C LEU A 71 2.78 -4.85 -9.07
N THR A 72 2.49 -4.69 -10.34
CA THR A 72 2.61 -5.78 -11.33
C THR A 72 4.08 -6.11 -11.61
N LEU A 73 4.91 -5.11 -11.90
CA LEU A 73 6.31 -5.32 -12.32
C LEU A 73 7.21 -5.80 -11.17
N PHE A 74 7.09 -5.19 -10.00
CA PHE A 74 8.02 -5.46 -8.89
C PHE A 74 7.49 -6.47 -7.88
N LEU A 75 6.19 -6.57 -7.71
CA LEU A 75 5.58 -7.46 -6.72
C LEU A 75 4.83 -8.63 -7.35
N ASN A 76 4.75 -8.67 -8.67
CA ASN A 76 4.02 -9.70 -9.43
C ASN A 76 2.57 -9.85 -8.97
N LEU A 77 1.94 -8.73 -8.62
CA LEU A 77 0.53 -8.69 -8.23
C LEU A 77 -0.29 -8.20 -9.41
N HIS A 78 -1.29 -8.98 -9.77
CA HIS A 78 -2.17 -8.68 -10.89
C HIS A 78 -3.51 -8.13 -10.40
N GLY A 79 -4.15 -7.33 -11.25
CA GLY A 79 -5.43 -6.69 -10.95
C GLY A 79 -5.27 -5.29 -10.39
N LYS A 80 -6.39 -4.69 -10.03
CA LYS A 80 -6.40 -3.32 -9.51
C LYS A 80 -6.13 -3.31 -8.01
N ARG A 81 -4.86 -3.37 -7.64
CA ARG A 81 -4.38 -3.35 -6.27
C ARG A 81 -3.94 -1.94 -5.88
N LEU A 82 -4.00 -1.66 -4.60
CA LEU A 82 -3.54 -0.40 -4.02
C LEU A 82 -2.52 -0.69 -2.94
N GLY A 83 -1.54 0.18 -2.81
CA GLY A 83 -0.55 0.03 -1.77
C GLY A 83 0.47 1.15 -1.74
N PHE A 84 1.27 1.15 -0.70
CA PHE A 84 2.45 2.01 -0.58
C PHE A 84 3.55 1.27 0.17
N CYS A 85 4.76 1.76 0.02
CA CYS A 85 5.96 1.14 0.57
C CYS A 85 6.72 2.11 1.45
N LEU A 86 7.10 1.66 2.63
CA LEU A 86 8.03 2.33 3.53
C LEU A 86 9.40 1.68 3.36
N VAL A 87 10.41 2.48 3.05
CA VAL A 87 11.78 2.00 2.85
C VAL A 87 12.68 2.54 3.96
N ALA A 88 13.29 1.63 4.69
CA ALA A 88 14.31 1.91 5.68
C ALA A 88 15.68 1.41 5.17
N GLU A 89 16.75 1.70 5.89
CA GLU A 89 18.09 1.28 5.51
C GLU A 89 18.22 -0.25 5.38
N GLY A 90 17.65 -0.99 6.33
CA GLY A 90 17.75 -2.45 6.35
C GLY A 90 16.46 -3.20 6.11
N LYS A 91 15.34 -2.53 5.85
CA LYS A 91 14.03 -3.18 5.75
C LYS A 91 13.08 -2.47 4.80
N PHE A 92 12.13 -3.25 4.27
CA PHE A 92 10.96 -2.76 3.54
C PHE A 92 9.70 -3.08 4.31
N VAL A 93 8.73 -2.19 4.25
CA VAL A 93 7.36 -2.48 4.69
C VAL A 93 6.40 -2.12 3.56
N VAL A 94 5.50 -3.02 3.24
CA VAL A 94 4.51 -2.81 2.19
C VAL A 94 3.12 -2.90 2.79
N PHE A 95 2.32 -1.86 2.57
CA PHE A 95 0.90 -1.82 2.90
C PHE A 95 0.14 -2.18 1.63
N LEU A 96 -0.66 -3.23 1.67
CA LEU A 96 -1.41 -3.72 0.51
C LEU A 96 -2.89 -3.91 0.86
N ASP A 97 -3.74 -3.59 -0.11
CA ASP A 97 -5.14 -3.96 -0.02
C ASP A 97 -5.30 -5.47 -0.14
N GLU A 98 -6.28 -6.00 0.56
CA GLU A 98 -6.76 -7.36 0.40
C GLU A 98 -8.26 -7.36 0.12
N GLU A 99 -8.82 -8.55 -0.10
CA GLU A 99 -10.24 -8.69 -0.37
C GLU A 99 -11.10 -8.21 0.81
N GLN A 100 -12.24 -7.65 0.50
CA GLN A 100 -13.33 -7.35 1.44
C GLN A 100 -12.92 -6.61 2.70
N ASN A 101 -12.59 -5.33 2.55
CA ASN A 101 -12.37 -4.44 3.69
C ASN A 101 -11.21 -4.88 4.59
N GLN A 102 -10.18 -5.45 3.97
CA GLN A 102 -8.95 -5.82 4.66
C GLN A 102 -7.73 -5.16 4.03
N MET A 103 -6.74 -4.94 4.87
CA MET A 103 -5.42 -4.48 4.47
C MET A 103 -4.36 -5.31 5.19
N VAL A 104 -3.31 -5.68 4.50
CA VAL A 104 -2.19 -6.41 5.08
C VAL A 104 -0.94 -5.56 5.05
N VAL A 105 -0.15 -5.65 6.10
CA VAL A 105 1.17 -5.01 6.18
C VAL A 105 2.22 -6.09 6.22
N LEU A 106 3.10 -6.07 5.23
CA LEU A 106 4.16 -7.06 5.05
C LEU A 106 5.52 -6.41 5.24
N GLY A 107 6.42 -7.09 5.92
CA GLY A 107 7.77 -6.60 6.15
C GLY A 107 8.81 -7.58 5.67
N LYS A 108 9.91 -7.05 5.14
CA LYS A 108 11.04 -7.86 4.67
C LYS A 108 12.37 -7.15 4.95
N LYS A 109 13.38 -7.90 5.37
CA LYS A 109 14.74 -7.39 5.49
C LYS A 109 15.35 -7.18 4.09
N ARG A 110 16.09 -6.09 3.92
CA ARG A 110 16.84 -5.81 2.70
C ARG A 110 18.07 -6.69 2.63
N GLN A 111 17.86 -7.92 2.21
CA GLN A 111 18.95 -8.83 1.90
C GLN A 111 19.06 -8.97 0.39
N SER A 112 20.17 -9.50 -0.11
CA SER A 112 20.29 -9.83 -1.52
C SER A 112 19.19 -10.81 -1.91
N PHE A 113 18.46 -10.51 -2.98
CA PHE A 113 17.40 -11.38 -3.48
C PHE A 113 18.02 -12.53 -4.25
N GLY A 114 17.55 -13.76 -4.01
CA GLY A 114 17.85 -14.91 -4.83
C GLY A 114 17.19 -14.80 -6.22
N ALA A 115 17.63 -15.64 -7.14
CA ALA A 115 17.02 -15.71 -8.47
C ALA A 115 15.53 -16.04 -8.37
N GLY A 116 14.67 -15.26 -9.04
CA GLY A 116 13.23 -15.44 -9.03
C GLY A 116 12.52 -14.87 -7.79
N GLU A 117 13.22 -14.27 -6.85
CA GLU A 117 12.61 -13.61 -5.70
C GLU A 117 12.21 -12.17 -6.03
N ASN A 118 11.08 -11.75 -5.49
CA ASN A 118 10.63 -10.36 -5.49
C ASN A 118 10.56 -9.80 -4.07
N VAL A 119 10.13 -8.54 -3.91
CA VAL A 119 10.05 -7.89 -2.59
C VAL A 119 9.16 -8.66 -1.60
N LEU A 120 8.12 -9.35 -2.09
CA LEU A 120 7.19 -10.09 -1.25
C LEU A 120 7.60 -11.53 -0.97
N THR A 121 8.59 -12.08 -1.69
CA THR A 121 9.05 -13.45 -1.45
C THR A 121 9.62 -13.56 -0.04
N LYS A 122 9.07 -14.49 0.75
CA LYS A 122 9.42 -14.67 2.17
C LYS A 122 9.17 -13.43 3.04
N ALA A 123 8.30 -12.54 2.62
CA ALA A 123 7.89 -11.39 3.44
C ALA A 123 7.10 -11.89 4.66
N ARG A 124 7.35 -11.26 5.80
CA ARG A 124 6.63 -11.55 7.04
C ARG A 124 5.38 -10.69 7.13
N GLN A 125 4.24 -11.29 7.46
CA GLN A 125 3.06 -10.51 7.80
C GLN A 125 3.27 -9.86 9.17
N LEU A 126 3.27 -8.53 9.20
CA LEU A 126 3.39 -7.76 10.43
C LEU A 126 2.03 -7.60 11.10
N ILE A 127 1.00 -7.23 10.33
CA ILE A 127 -0.36 -7.10 10.81
C ILE A 127 -1.35 -7.25 9.65
N ARG A 128 -2.53 -7.76 9.95
CA ARG A 128 -3.69 -7.73 9.06
C ARG A 128 -4.78 -6.90 9.72
N ILE A 129 -5.31 -5.94 8.98
CA ILE A 129 -6.26 -4.96 9.49
C ILE A 129 -7.58 -5.13 8.74
N THR A 130 -8.66 -5.28 9.48
CA THR A 130 -10.02 -5.19 8.95
C THR A 130 -10.56 -3.81 9.25
N PHE A 131 -11.26 -3.21 8.32
CA PHE A 131 -11.83 -1.88 8.52
C PHE A 131 -13.32 -1.86 8.20
N GLU A 132 -14.05 -1.03 8.94
CA GLU A 132 -15.48 -0.79 8.75
C GLU A 132 -15.73 0.71 8.77
N LYS A 133 -16.60 1.18 7.88
CA LYS A 133 -17.04 2.57 7.89
C LYS A 133 -18.10 2.77 8.97
N SER A 134 -17.92 3.80 9.78
CA SER A 134 -18.87 4.20 10.81
C SER A 134 -19.27 5.68 10.61
N ASP A 135 -20.25 6.16 11.38
CA ASP A 135 -20.70 7.55 11.32
C ASP A 135 -19.59 8.56 11.67
N GLU A 136 -18.61 8.13 12.45
CA GLU A 136 -17.46 8.97 12.88
C GLU A 136 -16.19 8.74 12.05
N GLY A 137 -16.25 7.95 10.96
CA GLY A 137 -15.09 7.58 10.14
C GLY A 137 -14.92 6.08 10.06
N TYR A 138 -13.67 5.61 10.10
CA TYR A 138 -13.37 4.18 10.00
C TYR A 138 -12.98 3.59 11.35
N VAL A 139 -13.42 2.37 11.59
CA VAL A 139 -13.02 1.55 12.74
C VAL A 139 -12.09 0.45 12.22
N PHE A 140 -10.93 0.31 12.85
CA PHE A 140 -9.92 -0.68 12.48
C PHE A 140 -9.85 -1.77 13.56
N LYS A 141 -9.77 -3.02 13.12
CA LYS A 141 -9.71 -4.19 14.01
C LYS A 141 -8.63 -5.18 13.54
N ASP A 142 -8.06 -5.91 14.48
CA ASP A 142 -7.16 -7.02 14.20
C ASP A 142 -7.91 -8.33 13.92
N ASN A 143 -7.18 -9.43 13.75
CA ASN A 143 -7.75 -10.76 13.49
C ASN A 143 -8.62 -11.28 14.64
N THR A 144 -8.44 -10.78 15.85
CA THR A 144 -9.19 -11.19 17.04
C THR A 144 -10.46 -10.34 17.25
N GLY A 145 -10.67 -9.32 16.41
CA GLY A 145 -11.75 -8.36 16.56
C GLY A 145 -11.46 -7.21 17.51
N SER A 146 -10.24 -7.14 18.04
CA SER A 146 -9.80 -6.04 18.91
C SER A 146 -9.62 -4.76 18.12
N ARG A 147 -10.13 -3.65 18.67
CA ARG A 147 -10.04 -2.34 18.03
C ARG A 147 -8.59 -1.84 18.01
N LEU A 148 -8.19 -1.29 16.88
CA LEU A 148 -6.84 -0.77 16.66
C LEU A 148 -6.88 0.75 16.40
N ASP A 149 -5.87 1.45 16.91
CA ASP A 149 -5.62 2.86 16.58
C ASP A 149 -4.62 2.92 15.42
N PRO A 150 -4.95 3.58 14.29
CA PRO A 150 -4.05 3.67 13.15
C PRO A 150 -2.72 4.32 13.47
N GLU A 151 -2.68 5.31 14.36
CA GLU A 151 -1.41 5.94 14.78
C GLU A 151 -0.52 4.96 15.54
N GLU A 152 -1.08 4.14 16.41
CA GLU A 152 -0.34 3.10 17.12
C GLU A 152 0.19 2.03 16.17
N ILE A 153 -0.61 1.62 15.19
CA ILE A 153 -0.18 0.67 14.16
C ILE A 153 1.04 1.21 13.42
N VAL A 154 0.96 2.44 12.93
CA VAL A 154 2.05 3.08 12.19
C VAL A 154 3.30 3.22 13.07
N LEU A 155 3.13 3.59 14.33
CA LEU A 155 4.25 3.67 15.27
C LEU A 155 4.97 2.33 15.43
N HIS A 156 4.23 1.25 15.61
CA HIS A 156 4.80 -0.10 15.68
C HIS A 156 5.54 -0.49 14.39
N ILE A 157 4.99 -0.14 13.26
CA ILE A 157 5.59 -0.44 11.96
C ILE A 157 6.89 0.35 11.77
N ILE A 158 6.91 1.63 12.11
CA ILE A 158 8.12 2.45 12.04
C ILE A 158 9.19 1.88 12.99
N LYS A 159 8.83 1.53 14.21
CA LYS A 159 9.75 0.90 15.16
C LYS A 159 10.34 -0.39 14.60
N TRP A 160 9.53 -1.22 13.98
CA TRP A 160 10.01 -2.44 13.34
C TRP A 160 10.97 -2.14 12.18
N ALA A 161 10.64 -1.15 11.35
CA ALA A 161 11.43 -0.78 10.18
C ALA A 161 12.83 -0.26 10.55
N ILE A 162 12.95 0.49 11.66
CA ILE A 162 14.22 1.05 12.12
C ILE A 162 14.98 0.12 13.07
N SER A 163 14.38 -0.95 13.53
CA SER A 163 15.04 -1.92 14.42
C SER A 163 16.15 -2.68 13.69
N VAL A 164 17.16 -3.05 14.40
CA VAL A 164 18.31 -3.78 13.84
C VAL A 164 17.97 -5.26 13.60
#